data_fbb3c7cdd16f8c412dc515aba3b2545a
#
_entry.id   fbb3c7cdd16f8c412dc515aba3b2545a
#
_cell.length_a   1.000
_cell.length_b   1.000
_cell.length_c   1.000
_cell.angle_alpha   90.00
_cell.angle_beta   90.00
_cell.angle_gamma   90.00
#
_symmetry.space_group_name_H-M   'P 1'
#
loop_
_entity.id
_entity.type
_entity.pdbx_description
1 polymer ?
#
loop_
_entity_poly.entity_id
_entity_poly.type
_entity_poly.pdbx_seq_one_letter_code
_entity_poly.pdbx_strand_id
1 'polypeptide(L)'
;MAMEVKIHKKLGEYELDVHWKSTKKRIGILGASGSGKSLTLKSIAGIEHPDQGHIQIGDHVLYDSDSRICLKPKKRNVGYMFQNYALFPTMTVEQNVGAGLAGNKKKKQEQVQKMIRHFRLEGLEKRLPRELSGGQQQRVALARIMAYEPSVILLDEPFSALDVFLKDRLQQEMMELLSDYDGTVILVSHSRDEIYRFSEELLVIDDGKQICYGDTKAIFDCPEQVEAARLTGCKNIVQVKRLDEHSIEIPDWGTRLHLEQEIDAEITHIGLRAHEFIPVWGEREDNCIPVKEKGKAEFPFEWKYFLKGETEESDDICWYVQKNLWDELTEKGIPDYLKLPEKEILLLK
;
A
#
# COMPACT_ATOMS: atom_id res chain seq x y z
N MET A 1 5.78 15.97 12.68
CA MET A 1 5.17 15.84 14.04
C MET A 1 5.30 14.40 14.46
N ALA A 2 5.74 14.10 15.69
CA ALA A 2 5.87 12.71 16.14
C ALA A 2 4.47 12.06 16.32
N MET A 3 4.37 10.80 15.96
CA MET A 3 3.16 10.00 16.13
C MET A 3 3.55 8.63 16.71
N GLU A 4 2.80 8.16 17.69
CA GLU A 4 2.91 6.80 18.23
C GLU A 4 1.52 6.17 18.22
N VAL A 5 1.44 4.97 17.65
CA VAL A 5 0.20 4.19 17.57
C VAL A 5 0.48 2.77 18.01
N LYS A 6 -0.21 2.35 19.06
CA LYS A 6 -0.26 0.97 19.52
C LYS A 6 -1.72 0.60 19.70
N ILE A 7 -2.19 -0.37 18.94
CA ILE A 7 -3.59 -0.81 18.93
C ILE A 7 -3.63 -2.30 19.07
N HIS A 8 -4.32 -2.76 20.11
CA HIS A 8 -4.75 -4.14 20.24
C HIS A 8 -6.28 -4.15 20.33
N LYS A 9 -6.94 -4.90 19.42
CA LYS A 9 -8.39 -5.02 19.40
C LYS A 9 -8.82 -6.39 18.94
N LYS A 10 -9.69 -7.03 19.72
CA LYS A 10 -10.27 -8.34 19.43
C LYS A 10 -11.71 -8.21 18.93
N LEU A 11 -12.02 -8.85 17.82
CA LEU A 11 -13.34 -8.88 17.20
C LEU A 11 -13.72 -10.34 16.88
N GLY A 12 -14.32 -11.03 17.83
CA GLY A 12 -14.57 -12.47 17.71
C GLY A 12 -13.27 -13.26 17.64
N GLU A 13 -13.04 -13.97 16.53
CA GLU A 13 -11.79 -14.69 16.27
C GLU A 13 -10.70 -13.82 15.65
N TYR A 14 -11.07 -12.68 15.09
CA TYR A 14 -10.12 -11.73 14.50
C TYR A 14 -9.47 -10.85 15.56
N GLU A 15 -8.17 -10.64 15.46
CA GLU A 15 -7.38 -9.84 16.38
C GLU A 15 -6.48 -8.87 15.60
N LEU A 16 -6.64 -7.57 15.88
CA LEU A 16 -5.76 -6.54 15.35
C LEU A 16 -4.68 -6.22 16.38
N ASP A 17 -3.42 -6.37 15.99
CA ASP A 17 -2.26 -5.99 16.80
C ASP A 17 -1.23 -5.26 15.94
N VAL A 18 -1.11 -3.95 16.16
CA VAL A 18 -0.21 -3.08 15.40
C VAL A 18 0.47 -2.07 16.30
N HIS A 19 1.75 -1.82 16.05
CA HIS A 19 2.53 -0.84 16.80
C HIS A 19 3.58 -0.18 15.92
N TRP A 20 3.53 1.14 15.78
CA TRP A 20 4.59 1.91 15.11
C TRP A 20 4.76 3.30 15.70
N LYS A 21 5.91 3.90 15.41
CA LYS A 21 6.23 5.29 15.71
C LYS A 21 6.77 5.95 14.45
N SER A 22 6.35 7.18 14.19
CA SER A 22 6.79 7.94 13.02
C SER A 22 6.99 9.42 13.33
N THR A 23 7.90 10.03 12.60
CA THR A 23 8.04 11.49 12.49
C THR A 23 7.76 11.99 11.08
N LYS A 24 7.47 11.07 10.16
CA LYS A 24 7.25 11.38 8.74
C LYS A 24 5.88 11.97 8.48
N LYS A 25 5.78 12.69 7.36
CA LYS A 25 4.53 13.34 6.96
C LYS A 25 3.61 12.43 6.16
N ARG A 26 4.14 11.43 5.48
CA ARG A 26 3.39 10.54 4.59
C ARG A 26 3.62 9.09 4.98
N ILE A 27 2.57 8.45 5.49
CA ILE A 27 2.61 7.07 5.97
C ILE A 27 1.63 6.25 5.13
N GLY A 28 2.09 5.13 4.61
CA GLY A 28 1.26 4.15 3.92
C GLY A 28 0.90 2.98 4.84
N ILE A 29 -0.30 2.43 4.67
CA ILE A 29 -0.69 1.15 5.25
C ILE A 29 -1.12 0.23 4.12
N LEU A 30 -0.36 -0.83 3.88
CA LEU A 30 -0.60 -1.85 2.85
C LEU A 30 -1.07 -3.15 3.50
N GLY A 31 -1.97 -3.84 2.83
CA GLY A 31 -2.43 -5.17 3.26
C GLY A 31 -3.58 -5.67 2.39
N ALA A 32 -3.89 -6.94 2.49
CA ALA A 32 -5.01 -7.56 1.80
C ALA A 32 -6.38 -7.00 2.27
N SER A 33 -7.45 -7.25 1.54
CA SER A 33 -8.79 -6.91 2.00
C SER A 33 -9.10 -7.67 3.30
N GLY A 34 -9.65 -6.96 4.30
CA GLY A 34 -9.94 -7.56 5.61
C GLY A 34 -8.76 -7.61 6.58
N SER A 35 -7.54 -7.22 6.19
CA SER A 35 -6.35 -7.29 7.06
C SER A 35 -6.33 -6.31 8.26
N GLY A 36 -7.34 -5.42 8.43
CA GLY A 36 -7.41 -4.51 9.57
C GLY A 36 -7.06 -3.05 9.29
N LYS A 37 -6.69 -2.69 8.06
CA LYS A 37 -6.28 -1.33 7.68
C LYS A 37 -7.30 -0.25 8.07
N SER A 38 -8.55 -0.40 7.64
CA SER A 38 -9.62 0.56 7.97
C SER A 38 -9.93 0.58 9.46
N LEU A 39 -9.81 -0.56 10.16
CA LEU A 39 -9.99 -0.65 11.61
C LEU A 39 -8.91 0.15 12.34
N THR A 40 -7.67 0.08 11.88
CA THR A 40 -6.55 0.88 12.36
C THR A 40 -6.85 2.39 12.23
N LEU A 41 -7.28 2.85 11.04
CA LEU A 41 -7.63 4.25 10.84
C LEU A 41 -8.82 4.69 11.71
N LYS A 42 -9.87 3.86 11.80
CA LYS A 42 -11.05 4.15 12.65
C LYS A 42 -10.67 4.23 14.13
N SER A 43 -9.72 3.42 14.58
CA SER A 43 -9.19 3.47 15.95
C SER A 43 -8.44 4.79 16.22
N ILE A 44 -7.63 5.26 15.28
CA ILE A 44 -6.94 6.56 15.38
C ILE A 44 -7.96 7.70 15.40
N ALA A 45 -8.99 7.64 14.56
CA ALA A 45 -10.05 8.65 14.51
C ALA A 45 -10.98 8.64 15.73
N GLY A 46 -10.99 7.55 16.51
CA GLY A 46 -11.89 7.35 17.67
C GLY A 46 -13.30 6.96 17.27
N ILE A 47 -13.49 6.50 16.05
CA ILE A 47 -14.75 5.90 15.56
C ILE A 47 -14.90 4.50 16.15
N GLU A 48 -13.80 3.77 16.21
CA GLU A 48 -13.67 2.50 16.90
C GLU A 48 -12.75 2.66 18.11
N HIS A 49 -12.96 1.83 19.14
CA HIS A 49 -12.14 1.88 20.35
C HIS A 49 -11.28 0.62 20.44
N PRO A 50 -9.93 0.75 20.54
CA PRO A 50 -9.09 -0.37 20.90
C PRO A 50 -9.49 -0.97 22.26
N ASP A 51 -9.18 -2.25 22.48
CA ASP A 51 -9.34 -2.87 23.80
C ASP A 51 -8.15 -2.49 24.69
N GLN A 52 -6.94 -2.43 24.11
CA GLN A 52 -5.72 -1.98 24.77
C GLN A 52 -4.86 -1.17 23.80
N GLY A 53 -4.00 -0.32 24.32
CA GLY A 53 -3.01 0.38 23.53
C GLY A 53 -2.83 1.85 23.88
N HIS A 54 -2.11 2.55 22.99
CA HIS A 54 -1.77 3.96 23.12
C HIS A 54 -1.79 4.63 21.75
N ILE A 55 -2.42 5.79 21.65
CA ILE A 55 -2.44 6.60 20.42
C ILE A 55 -2.09 8.03 20.81
N GLN A 56 -0.95 8.52 20.30
CA GLN A 56 -0.45 9.86 20.55
C GLN A 56 -0.07 10.55 19.24
N ILE A 57 -0.41 11.82 19.11
CA ILE A 57 -0.08 12.68 17.98
C ILE A 57 0.53 13.98 18.52
N GLY A 58 1.82 14.20 18.27
CA GLY A 58 2.57 15.26 18.94
C GLY A 58 2.51 15.09 20.46
N ASP A 59 2.12 16.15 21.17
CA ASP A 59 1.99 16.13 22.63
C ASP A 59 0.58 15.68 23.10
N HIS A 60 -0.32 15.33 22.17
CA HIS A 60 -1.70 14.98 22.48
C HIS A 60 -1.92 13.47 22.50
N VAL A 61 -2.24 12.93 23.68
CA VAL A 61 -2.68 11.55 23.85
C VAL A 61 -4.18 11.48 23.50
N LEU A 62 -4.51 10.71 22.46
CA LEU A 62 -5.88 10.54 21.97
C LEU A 62 -6.59 9.34 22.60
N TYR A 63 -5.81 8.30 22.88
CA TYR A 63 -6.26 7.08 23.53
C TYR A 63 -5.11 6.50 24.37
N ASP A 64 -5.42 6.02 25.57
CA ASP A 64 -4.48 5.28 26.41
C ASP A 64 -5.28 4.41 27.38
N SER A 65 -5.12 3.10 27.28
CA SER A 65 -5.84 2.11 28.08
C SER A 65 -5.46 2.17 29.56
N ASP A 66 -4.19 2.41 29.86
CA ASP A 66 -3.64 2.36 31.22
C ASP A 66 -4.07 3.62 32.01
N SER A 67 -3.98 4.78 31.36
CA SER A 67 -4.41 6.07 31.91
C SER A 67 -5.92 6.33 31.75
N ARG A 68 -6.64 5.40 31.13
CA ARG A 68 -8.10 5.52 30.82
C ARG A 68 -8.47 6.78 30.04
N ILE A 69 -7.59 7.19 29.13
CA ILE A 69 -7.83 8.30 28.22
C ILE A 69 -8.51 7.77 26.96
N CYS A 70 -9.68 8.32 26.61
CA CYS A 70 -10.38 8.01 25.35
C CYS A 70 -11.09 9.27 24.85
N LEU A 71 -10.41 10.03 24.00
CA LEU A 71 -10.96 11.24 23.43
C LEU A 71 -12.01 10.90 22.37
N LYS A 72 -13.17 11.61 22.44
CA LYS A 72 -14.19 11.53 21.38
C LYS A 72 -13.63 12.06 20.05
N PRO A 73 -14.10 11.58 18.88
CA PRO A 73 -13.60 11.98 17.55
C PRO A 73 -13.48 13.50 17.38
N LYS A 74 -14.50 14.25 17.80
CA LYS A 74 -14.52 15.74 17.72
C LYS A 74 -13.34 16.41 18.45
N LYS A 75 -12.74 15.77 19.45
CA LYS A 75 -11.64 16.32 20.25
C LYS A 75 -10.25 15.86 19.76
N ARG A 76 -10.19 14.94 18.79
CA ARG A 76 -8.92 14.36 18.31
C ARG A 76 -8.20 15.23 17.28
N ASN A 77 -8.87 16.20 16.68
CA ASN A 77 -8.36 17.04 15.60
C ASN A 77 -7.80 16.22 14.42
N VAL A 78 -8.50 15.13 14.05
CA VAL A 78 -8.13 14.19 13.00
C VAL A 78 -9.18 14.28 11.88
N GLY A 79 -8.70 14.44 10.64
CA GLY A 79 -9.52 14.38 9.45
C GLY A 79 -9.68 12.94 8.97
N TYR A 80 -10.88 12.48 8.67
CA TYR A 80 -11.12 11.15 8.15
C TYR A 80 -11.88 11.21 6.82
N MET A 81 -11.29 10.61 5.81
CA MET A 81 -11.90 10.42 4.50
C MET A 81 -12.32 8.97 4.34
N PHE A 82 -13.63 8.76 4.27
CA PHE A 82 -14.20 7.44 4.02
C PHE A 82 -14.10 7.06 2.54
N GLN A 83 -14.08 5.78 2.25
CA GLN A 83 -14.02 5.22 0.90
C GLN A 83 -15.11 5.78 -0.05
N ASN A 84 -16.32 6.04 0.49
CA ASN A 84 -17.45 6.64 -0.24
C ASN A 84 -17.54 8.15 -0.08
N TYR A 85 -16.45 8.82 0.37
CA TYR A 85 -16.36 10.26 0.65
C TYR A 85 -17.32 10.79 1.73
N ALA A 86 -18.38 10.08 2.05
CA ALA A 86 -19.40 10.42 3.04
C ALA A 86 -19.84 11.89 3.00
N LEU A 87 -20.11 12.42 1.80
CA LEU A 87 -20.68 13.77 1.63
C LEU A 87 -22.13 13.79 2.12
N PHE A 88 -22.53 14.90 2.72
CA PHE A 88 -23.92 15.11 3.09
C PHE A 88 -24.77 15.31 1.82
N PRO A 89 -25.67 14.39 1.45
CA PRO A 89 -26.28 14.35 0.12
C PRO A 89 -27.27 15.50 -0.13
N THR A 90 -27.79 16.10 0.94
CA THR A 90 -28.74 17.23 0.89
C THR A 90 -28.07 18.59 1.04
N MET A 91 -26.75 18.62 1.25
CA MET A 91 -25.97 19.86 1.37
C MET A 91 -25.25 20.17 0.06
N THR A 92 -25.18 21.43 -0.30
CA THR A 92 -24.38 21.90 -1.43
C THR A 92 -22.88 21.73 -1.14
N VAL A 93 -22.02 21.95 -2.15
CA VAL A 93 -20.56 21.93 -2.01
C VAL A 93 -20.11 22.87 -0.90
N GLU A 94 -20.53 24.15 -0.93
CA GLU A 94 -20.14 25.12 0.11
C GLU A 94 -20.63 24.71 1.51
N GLN A 95 -21.81 24.11 1.61
CA GLN A 95 -22.35 23.62 2.87
C GLN A 95 -21.58 22.40 3.38
N ASN A 96 -21.23 21.47 2.50
CA ASN A 96 -20.39 20.33 2.86
C ASN A 96 -19.02 20.80 3.38
N VAL A 97 -18.35 21.70 2.67
CA VAL A 97 -17.03 22.25 3.08
C VAL A 97 -17.13 22.96 4.43
N GLY A 98 -18.22 23.68 4.67
CA GLY A 98 -18.45 24.42 5.92
C GLY A 98 -18.98 23.60 7.09
N ALA A 99 -19.37 22.34 6.90
CA ALA A 99 -20.13 21.55 7.87
C ALA A 99 -19.41 21.34 9.22
N GLY A 100 -18.07 21.22 9.21
CA GLY A 100 -17.24 21.02 10.42
C GLY A 100 -16.79 22.30 11.12
N LEU A 101 -16.99 23.47 10.50
CA LEU A 101 -16.45 24.73 10.99
C LEU A 101 -17.22 25.28 12.19
N ALA A 102 -16.48 25.67 13.24
CA ALA A 102 -17.00 26.41 14.38
C ALA A 102 -16.69 27.91 14.26
N GLY A 103 -17.45 28.77 14.96
CA GLY A 103 -17.16 30.19 15.05
C GLY A 103 -18.13 31.12 14.29
N ASN A 104 -17.69 32.36 14.06
CA ASN A 104 -18.46 33.45 13.47
C ASN A 104 -18.73 33.19 11.98
N LYS A 105 -19.93 33.56 11.50
CA LYS A 105 -20.39 33.35 10.11
C LYS A 105 -19.44 33.89 9.06
N LYS A 106 -18.85 35.09 9.29
CA LYS A 106 -17.91 35.73 8.34
C LYS A 106 -16.62 34.92 8.19
N LYS A 107 -15.99 34.51 9.30
CA LYS A 107 -14.77 33.68 9.29
C LYS A 107 -15.00 32.31 8.64
N LYS A 108 -16.17 31.69 8.92
CA LYS A 108 -16.56 30.43 8.26
C LYS A 108 -16.67 30.61 6.76
N GLN A 109 -17.32 31.67 6.29
CA GLN A 109 -17.46 31.94 4.87
C GLN A 109 -16.11 32.18 4.18
N GLU A 110 -15.22 32.94 4.83
CA GLU A 110 -13.86 33.19 4.33
C GLU A 110 -13.09 31.87 4.19
N GLN A 111 -13.15 30.99 5.20
CA GLN A 111 -12.49 29.69 5.17
C GLN A 111 -13.07 28.76 4.09
N VAL A 112 -14.40 28.71 3.96
CA VAL A 112 -15.08 27.95 2.90
C VAL A 112 -14.60 28.42 1.52
N GLN A 113 -14.56 29.74 1.27
CA GLN A 113 -14.12 30.29 0.00
C GLN A 113 -12.62 30.01 -0.26
N LYS A 114 -11.80 30.07 0.79
CA LYS A 114 -10.38 29.66 0.69
C LYS A 114 -10.26 28.19 0.23
N MET A 115 -11.01 27.29 0.84
CA MET A 115 -10.99 25.86 0.48
C MET A 115 -11.56 25.60 -0.93
N ILE A 116 -12.63 26.28 -1.32
CA ILE A 116 -13.22 26.18 -2.66
C ILE A 116 -12.17 26.52 -3.73
N ARG A 117 -11.42 27.64 -3.55
CA ARG A 117 -10.35 28.01 -4.47
C ARG A 117 -9.19 27.00 -4.46
N HIS A 118 -8.73 26.63 -3.25
CA HIS A 118 -7.60 25.70 -3.12
C HIS A 118 -7.88 24.34 -3.79
N PHE A 119 -9.13 23.85 -3.64
CA PHE A 119 -9.54 22.56 -4.23
C PHE A 119 -10.14 22.67 -5.64
N ARG A 120 -10.02 23.85 -6.30
CA ARG A 120 -10.49 24.10 -7.68
C ARG A 120 -11.98 23.72 -7.84
N LEU A 121 -12.82 24.20 -6.92
CA LEU A 121 -14.27 23.92 -6.86
C LEU A 121 -15.13 25.16 -7.22
N GLU A 122 -14.50 26.21 -7.76
CA GLU A 122 -15.18 27.43 -8.20
C GLU A 122 -16.24 27.10 -9.26
N GLY A 123 -17.41 27.71 -9.14
CA GLY A 123 -18.57 27.48 -10.00
C GLY A 123 -19.38 26.23 -9.63
N LEU A 124 -18.95 25.46 -8.63
CA LEU A 124 -19.65 24.27 -8.14
C LEU A 124 -20.33 24.48 -6.78
N GLU A 125 -20.21 25.66 -6.17
CA GLU A 125 -20.57 25.98 -4.78
C GLU A 125 -21.98 25.56 -4.42
N LYS A 126 -22.92 25.72 -5.35
CA LYS A 126 -24.36 25.47 -5.17
C LYS A 126 -24.80 24.07 -5.57
N ARG A 127 -23.91 23.28 -6.19
CA ARG A 127 -24.24 21.92 -6.61
C ARG A 127 -24.37 20.97 -5.43
N LEU A 128 -25.23 19.97 -5.61
CA LEU A 128 -25.36 18.84 -4.69
C LEU A 128 -24.36 17.73 -5.06
N PRO A 129 -23.98 16.83 -4.12
CA PRO A 129 -23.05 15.73 -4.40
C PRO A 129 -23.41 14.88 -5.62
N ARG A 130 -24.69 14.60 -5.85
CA ARG A 130 -25.20 13.83 -7.01
C ARG A 130 -24.94 14.48 -8.37
N GLU A 131 -24.64 15.77 -8.40
CA GLU A 131 -24.39 16.57 -9.60
C GLU A 131 -22.88 16.71 -9.88
N LEU A 132 -22.05 16.01 -9.11
CA LEU A 132 -20.59 16.05 -9.17
C LEU A 132 -20.03 14.72 -9.69
N SER A 133 -18.93 14.80 -10.47
CA SER A 133 -18.13 13.62 -10.79
C SER A 133 -17.43 13.05 -9.54
N GLY A 134 -17.00 11.79 -9.59
CA GLY A 134 -16.28 11.15 -8.47
C GLY A 134 -15.07 11.95 -7.99
N GLY A 135 -14.24 12.46 -8.91
CA GLY A 135 -13.10 13.31 -8.55
C GLY A 135 -13.50 14.67 -7.95
N GLN A 136 -14.64 15.25 -8.38
CA GLN A 136 -15.18 16.46 -7.74
C GLN A 136 -15.67 16.16 -6.33
N GLN A 137 -16.37 15.03 -6.12
CA GLN A 137 -16.80 14.59 -4.78
C GLN A 137 -15.59 14.37 -3.85
N GLN A 138 -14.52 13.75 -4.35
CA GLN A 138 -13.27 13.57 -3.62
C GLN A 138 -12.67 14.91 -3.19
N ARG A 139 -12.58 15.88 -4.10
CA ARG A 139 -12.06 17.23 -3.79
C ARG A 139 -12.93 17.96 -2.75
N VAL A 140 -14.26 17.82 -2.82
CA VAL A 140 -15.17 18.37 -1.79
C VAL A 140 -14.95 17.72 -0.43
N ALA A 141 -14.72 16.39 -0.37
CA ALA A 141 -14.44 15.69 0.88
C ALA A 141 -13.11 16.15 1.50
N LEU A 142 -12.06 16.29 0.70
CA LEU A 142 -10.77 16.85 1.16
C LEU A 142 -10.91 18.30 1.62
N ALA A 143 -11.61 19.15 0.85
CA ALA A 143 -11.87 20.54 1.21
C ALA A 143 -12.60 20.64 2.55
N ARG A 144 -13.60 19.77 2.81
CA ARG A 144 -14.32 19.67 4.09
C ARG A 144 -13.39 19.32 5.24
N ILE A 145 -12.49 18.34 5.02
CA ILE A 145 -11.52 17.89 6.01
C ILE A 145 -10.49 19.00 6.30
N MET A 146 -9.91 19.59 5.28
CA MET A 146 -8.88 20.61 5.46
C MET A 146 -9.42 21.95 5.98
N ALA A 147 -10.73 22.19 5.84
CA ALA A 147 -11.35 23.43 6.31
C ALA A 147 -11.17 23.69 7.82
N TYR A 148 -11.10 22.64 8.65
CA TYR A 148 -10.86 22.77 10.09
C TYR A 148 -9.41 22.52 10.53
N GLU A 149 -8.47 22.45 9.57
CA GLU A 149 -7.03 22.38 9.79
C GLU A 149 -6.63 21.25 10.76
N PRO A 150 -6.94 19.98 10.43
CA PRO A 150 -6.61 18.85 11.29
C PRO A 150 -5.10 18.69 11.43
N SER A 151 -4.62 18.05 12.49
CA SER A 151 -3.20 17.70 12.65
C SER A 151 -2.80 16.44 11.88
N VAL A 152 -3.78 15.55 11.64
CA VAL A 152 -3.60 14.31 10.86
C VAL A 152 -4.79 14.12 9.92
N ILE A 153 -4.53 13.70 8.69
CA ILE A 153 -5.53 13.27 7.71
C ILE A 153 -5.41 11.76 7.50
N LEU A 154 -6.52 11.06 7.62
CA LEU A 154 -6.65 9.62 7.41
C LEU A 154 -7.44 9.39 6.12
N LEU A 155 -6.82 8.71 5.15
CA LEU A 155 -7.40 8.42 3.84
C LEU A 155 -7.65 6.93 3.71
N ASP A 156 -8.92 6.53 3.78
CA ASP A 156 -9.35 5.13 3.72
C ASP A 156 -9.73 4.76 2.29
N GLU A 157 -8.82 4.13 1.57
CA GLU A 157 -8.96 3.71 0.16
C GLU A 157 -9.53 4.80 -0.77
N PRO A 158 -8.94 6.00 -0.82
CA PRO A 158 -9.54 7.17 -1.45
C PRO A 158 -9.74 7.03 -2.97
N PHE A 159 -9.12 6.06 -3.61
CA PHE A 159 -9.15 5.86 -5.07
C PHE A 159 -9.91 4.60 -5.50
N SER A 160 -10.46 3.82 -4.56
CA SER A 160 -11.08 2.53 -4.86
C SER A 160 -12.38 2.65 -5.68
N ALA A 161 -13.11 3.77 -5.54
CA ALA A 161 -14.36 4.02 -6.25
C ALA A 161 -14.17 4.74 -7.60
N LEU A 162 -12.93 4.94 -8.07
CA LEU A 162 -12.63 5.71 -9.26
C LEU A 162 -12.41 4.82 -10.48
N ASP A 163 -12.80 5.34 -11.65
CA ASP A 163 -12.48 4.75 -12.94
C ASP A 163 -10.96 4.70 -13.16
N VAL A 164 -10.47 3.58 -13.71
CA VAL A 164 -9.04 3.32 -13.94
C VAL A 164 -8.38 4.43 -14.76
N PHE A 165 -9.06 4.97 -15.78
CA PHE A 165 -8.51 6.03 -16.65
C PHE A 165 -8.31 7.37 -15.91
N LEU A 166 -9.11 7.64 -14.88
CA LEU A 166 -9.04 8.88 -14.10
C LEU A 166 -8.15 8.74 -12.88
N LYS A 167 -7.84 7.52 -12.48
CA LYS A 167 -7.18 7.20 -11.21
C LYS A 167 -5.80 7.86 -11.09
N ASP A 168 -4.92 7.67 -12.06
CA ASP A 168 -3.55 8.24 -12.04
C ASP A 168 -3.57 9.77 -11.96
N ARG A 169 -4.43 10.41 -12.74
CA ARG A 169 -4.58 11.87 -12.73
C ARG A 169 -5.10 12.37 -11.37
N LEU A 170 -6.10 11.72 -10.81
CA LEU A 170 -6.68 12.11 -9.52
C LEU A 170 -5.74 11.84 -8.35
N GLN A 171 -4.92 10.80 -8.43
CA GLN A 171 -3.82 10.57 -7.48
C GLN A 171 -2.82 11.72 -7.50
N GLN A 172 -2.37 12.11 -8.69
CA GLN A 172 -1.43 13.24 -8.83
C GLN A 172 -2.05 14.56 -8.33
N GLU A 173 -3.30 14.85 -8.73
CA GLU A 173 -4.02 16.03 -8.24
C GLU A 173 -4.15 16.03 -6.71
N MET A 174 -4.43 14.88 -6.09
CA MET A 174 -4.51 14.79 -4.63
C MET A 174 -3.15 15.02 -3.96
N MET A 175 -2.07 14.47 -4.53
CA MET A 175 -0.72 14.71 -4.01
C MET A 175 -0.34 16.19 -4.09
N GLU A 176 -0.66 16.88 -5.20
CA GLU A 176 -0.47 18.32 -5.34
C GLU A 176 -1.27 19.11 -4.30
N LEU A 177 -2.56 18.78 -4.10
CA LEU A 177 -3.43 19.45 -3.13
C LEU A 177 -3.00 19.24 -1.67
N LEU A 178 -2.30 18.13 -1.39
CA LEU A 178 -1.76 17.82 -0.06
C LEU A 178 -0.29 18.24 0.12
N SER A 179 0.37 18.77 -0.93
CA SER A 179 1.80 19.15 -0.87
C SER A 179 2.08 20.20 0.19
N ASP A 180 1.20 21.21 0.28
CA ASP A 180 1.31 22.33 1.22
C ASP A 180 0.78 22.00 2.63
N TYR A 181 0.28 20.77 2.84
CA TYR A 181 -0.20 20.36 4.15
C TYR A 181 0.93 19.88 5.05
N ASP A 182 1.16 20.63 6.13
CA ASP A 182 2.25 20.40 7.08
C ASP A 182 2.01 19.26 8.06
N GLY A 183 0.77 18.80 8.20
CA GLY A 183 0.41 17.67 9.08
C GLY A 183 0.79 16.31 8.50
N THR A 184 0.52 15.26 9.27
CA THR A 184 0.70 13.88 8.83
C THR A 184 -0.50 13.40 8.01
N VAL A 185 -0.26 12.69 6.92
CA VAL A 185 -1.30 12.00 6.14
C VAL A 185 -1.03 10.51 6.17
N ILE A 186 -2.03 9.73 6.56
CA ILE A 186 -1.97 8.27 6.52
C ILE A 186 -2.89 7.79 5.41
N LEU A 187 -2.32 7.07 4.45
CA LEU A 187 -3.04 6.47 3.33
C LEU A 187 -3.16 4.96 3.53
N VAL A 188 -4.38 4.46 3.54
CA VAL A 188 -4.67 3.04 3.45
C VAL A 188 -5.01 2.70 2.00
N SER A 189 -4.34 1.70 1.45
CA SER A 189 -4.65 1.16 0.14
C SER A 189 -4.30 -0.33 0.06
N HIS A 190 -4.95 -1.03 -0.87
CA HIS A 190 -4.56 -2.36 -1.34
C HIS A 190 -3.70 -2.28 -2.61
N SER A 191 -3.50 -1.09 -3.17
CA SER A 191 -2.67 -0.84 -4.34
C SER A 191 -1.24 -0.49 -3.91
N ARG A 192 -0.30 -1.38 -4.21
CA ARG A 192 1.13 -1.18 -3.94
C ARG A 192 1.67 0.08 -4.64
N ASP A 193 1.19 0.37 -5.86
CA ASP A 193 1.66 1.51 -6.65
C ASP A 193 1.23 2.85 -6.02
N GLU A 194 0.02 2.90 -5.44
CA GLU A 194 -0.44 4.06 -4.66
C GLU A 194 0.44 4.30 -3.43
N ILE A 195 0.69 3.24 -2.67
CA ILE A 195 1.54 3.28 -1.47
C ILE A 195 2.96 3.70 -1.83
N TYR A 196 3.56 3.08 -2.85
CA TYR A 196 4.93 3.37 -3.27
C TYR A 196 5.15 4.83 -3.70
N ARG A 197 4.16 5.43 -4.37
CA ARG A 197 4.20 6.83 -4.81
C ARG A 197 3.96 7.81 -3.69
N PHE A 198 3.10 7.46 -2.73
CA PHE A 198 2.61 8.39 -1.72
C PHE A 198 3.45 8.42 -0.45
N SER A 199 3.90 7.28 0.05
CA SER A 199 4.40 7.14 1.41
C SER A 199 5.92 7.19 1.53
N GLU A 200 6.39 7.82 2.59
CA GLU A 200 7.79 7.81 3.05
C GLU A 200 8.05 6.57 3.91
N GLU A 201 7.10 6.22 4.77
CA GLU A 201 7.14 5.02 5.60
C GLU A 201 5.91 4.16 5.35
N LEU A 202 6.08 2.86 5.46
CA LEU A 202 5.08 1.84 5.18
C LEU A 202 4.89 0.91 6.37
N LEU A 203 3.63 0.74 6.75
CA LEU A 203 3.17 -0.33 7.63
C LEU A 203 2.52 -1.42 6.76
N VAL A 204 3.02 -2.64 6.84
CA VAL A 204 2.41 -3.82 6.21
C VAL A 204 1.62 -4.58 7.25
N ILE A 205 0.33 -4.83 6.95
CA ILE A 205 -0.58 -5.58 7.83
C ILE A 205 -1.14 -6.78 7.07
N ASP A 206 -1.04 -7.95 7.67
CA ASP A 206 -1.72 -9.15 7.17
C ASP A 206 -2.40 -9.88 8.33
N ASP A 207 -3.64 -10.34 8.09
CA ASP A 207 -4.50 -11.02 9.07
C ASP A 207 -4.47 -10.38 10.49
N GLY A 208 -4.63 -9.06 10.55
CA GLY A 208 -4.65 -8.30 11.81
C GLY A 208 -3.29 -8.05 12.44
N LYS A 209 -2.21 -8.61 11.92
CA LYS A 209 -0.88 -8.48 12.50
C LYS A 209 -0.01 -7.54 11.69
N GLN A 210 0.82 -6.80 12.40
CA GLN A 210 1.90 -6.06 11.77
C GLN A 210 2.98 -7.02 11.29
N ILE A 211 3.24 -7.03 9.99
CA ILE A 211 4.30 -7.83 9.39
C ILE A 211 5.63 -7.08 9.45
N CYS A 212 5.64 -5.84 8.98
CA CYS A 212 6.81 -4.96 9.06
C CYS A 212 6.41 -3.49 9.08
N TYR A 213 7.33 -2.64 9.49
CA TYR A 213 7.21 -1.18 9.41
C TYR A 213 8.59 -0.57 9.16
N GLY A 214 8.69 0.38 8.23
CA GLY A 214 9.94 1.06 7.92
C GLY A 214 9.85 1.98 6.71
N ASP A 215 11.01 2.35 6.15
CA ASP A 215 11.09 3.12 4.92
C ASP A 215 10.41 2.39 3.76
N THR A 216 9.56 3.09 3.03
CA THR A 216 8.75 2.48 1.96
C THR A 216 9.62 1.85 0.89
N LYS A 217 10.68 2.54 0.44
CA LYS A 217 11.54 2.04 -0.62
C LYS A 217 12.32 0.81 -0.16
N ALA A 218 12.85 0.86 1.06
CA ALA A 218 13.58 -0.27 1.65
C ALA A 218 12.69 -1.52 1.76
N ILE A 219 11.43 -1.39 2.21
CA ILE A 219 10.49 -2.54 2.29
C ILE A 219 10.15 -3.08 0.89
N PHE A 220 10.04 -2.22 -0.12
CA PHE A 220 9.82 -2.68 -1.49
C PHE A 220 11.06 -3.36 -2.07
N ASP A 221 12.25 -2.87 -1.80
CA ASP A 221 13.50 -3.43 -2.31
C ASP A 221 13.88 -4.72 -1.56
N CYS A 222 13.73 -4.75 -0.24
CA CYS A 222 14.07 -5.90 0.61
C CYS A 222 12.99 -6.13 1.68
N PRO A 223 11.90 -6.85 1.38
CA PRO A 223 10.75 -7.02 2.27
C PRO A 223 11.01 -7.96 3.47
N GLU A 224 12.07 -8.74 3.49
CA GLU A 224 12.50 -9.70 4.52
C GLU A 224 11.48 -10.79 4.92
N GLN A 225 10.17 -10.50 4.86
CA GLN A 225 9.07 -11.39 5.22
C GLN A 225 8.29 -11.84 3.98
N VAL A 226 7.87 -13.11 3.96
CA VAL A 226 7.10 -13.70 2.85
C VAL A 226 5.84 -12.89 2.53
N GLU A 227 5.07 -12.51 3.56
CA GLU A 227 3.83 -11.75 3.40
C GLU A 227 4.10 -10.35 2.84
N ALA A 228 5.16 -9.68 3.31
CA ALA A 228 5.57 -8.37 2.80
C ALA A 228 6.01 -8.47 1.34
N ALA A 229 6.80 -9.47 0.97
CA ALA A 229 7.20 -9.73 -0.41
C ALA A 229 5.99 -9.94 -1.34
N ARG A 230 5.02 -10.75 -0.89
CA ARG A 230 3.78 -11.01 -1.64
C ARG A 230 2.95 -9.74 -1.84
N LEU A 231 2.77 -8.96 -0.79
CA LEU A 231 1.99 -7.71 -0.83
C LEU A 231 2.69 -6.61 -1.65
N THR A 232 4.03 -6.53 -1.62
CA THR A 232 4.81 -5.62 -2.48
C THR A 232 4.96 -6.10 -3.92
N GLY A 233 4.43 -7.28 -4.26
CA GLY A 233 4.23 -7.74 -5.63
C GLY A 233 5.19 -8.81 -6.13
N CYS A 234 5.96 -9.45 -5.26
CA CYS A 234 6.68 -10.66 -5.62
C CYS A 234 5.69 -11.78 -5.95
N LYS A 235 5.83 -12.38 -7.12
CA LYS A 235 4.93 -13.45 -7.60
C LYS A 235 5.55 -14.84 -7.45
N ASN A 236 6.86 -14.91 -7.55
CA ASN A 236 7.59 -16.16 -7.42
C ASN A 236 8.19 -16.18 -6.02
N ILE A 237 7.57 -16.91 -5.12
CA ILE A 237 8.03 -17.12 -3.75
C ILE A 237 8.00 -18.63 -3.52
N VAL A 238 9.15 -19.22 -3.22
CA VAL A 238 9.30 -20.66 -3.06
C VAL A 238 10.10 -21.00 -1.82
N GLN A 239 9.77 -22.15 -1.23
CA GLN A 239 10.50 -22.67 -0.09
C GLN A 239 11.88 -23.16 -0.50
N VAL A 240 12.88 -22.92 0.36
CA VAL A 240 14.25 -23.36 0.12
C VAL A 240 14.78 -24.19 1.27
N LYS A 241 15.82 -25.00 0.95
CA LYS A 241 16.63 -25.69 1.94
C LYS A 241 18.05 -25.09 1.88
N ARG A 242 18.49 -24.48 2.97
CA ARG A 242 19.87 -24.03 3.13
C ARG A 242 20.79 -25.24 3.13
N LEU A 243 21.78 -25.27 2.24
CA LEU A 243 22.79 -26.31 2.18
C LEU A 243 24.05 -25.92 2.95
N ASP A 244 24.51 -24.68 2.76
CA ASP A 244 25.63 -24.06 3.46
C ASP A 244 25.45 -22.54 3.56
N GLU A 245 26.51 -21.80 3.86
CA GLU A 245 26.46 -20.34 4.03
C GLU A 245 26.21 -19.56 2.72
N HIS A 246 26.41 -20.19 1.58
CA HIS A 246 26.29 -19.56 0.27
C HIS A 246 25.41 -20.33 -0.70
N SER A 247 24.86 -21.48 -0.30
CA SER A 247 24.15 -22.36 -1.22
C SER A 247 22.77 -22.76 -0.66
N ILE A 248 21.77 -22.71 -1.54
CA ILE A 248 20.41 -23.17 -1.27
C ILE A 248 19.93 -24.13 -2.34
N GLU A 249 19.12 -25.07 -1.96
CA GLU A 249 18.34 -25.93 -2.85
C GLU A 249 16.89 -25.44 -2.91
N ILE A 250 16.36 -25.37 -4.12
CA ILE A 250 14.95 -25.06 -4.39
C ILE A 250 14.27 -26.34 -4.91
N PRO A 251 13.65 -27.13 -4.04
CA PRO A 251 13.08 -28.41 -4.42
C PRO A 251 12.00 -28.27 -5.51
N ASP A 252 11.12 -27.26 -5.38
CA ASP A 252 10.01 -27.04 -6.30
C ASP A 252 10.46 -26.67 -7.73
N TRP A 253 11.63 -26.07 -7.88
CA TRP A 253 12.19 -25.72 -9.20
C TRP A 253 13.30 -26.67 -9.67
N GLY A 254 13.66 -27.69 -8.86
CA GLY A 254 14.67 -28.69 -9.20
C GLY A 254 16.07 -28.09 -9.41
N THR A 255 16.41 -27.01 -8.69
CA THR A 255 17.69 -26.31 -8.90
C THR A 255 18.39 -25.96 -7.59
N ARG A 256 19.68 -25.66 -7.71
CA ARG A 256 20.50 -25.13 -6.63
C ARG A 256 21.03 -23.78 -7.03
N LEU A 257 21.03 -22.85 -6.09
CA LEU A 257 21.61 -21.53 -6.27
C LEU A 257 22.85 -21.40 -5.39
N HIS A 258 23.84 -20.71 -5.93
CA HIS A 258 25.01 -20.26 -5.19
C HIS A 258 25.03 -18.74 -5.17
N LEU A 259 25.11 -18.13 -3.98
CA LEU A 259 25.06 -16.69 -3.77
C LEU A 259 26.39 -16.20 -3.18
N GLU A 260 26.87 -15.04 -3.63
CA GLU A 260 28.05 -14.39 -3.05
C GLU A 260 27.79 -13.92 -1.61
N GLN A 261 26.55 -13.48 -1.33
CA GLN A 261 26.13 -13.06 0.00
C GLN A 261 25.92 -14.26 0.94
N GLU A 262 26.20 -14.06 2.23
CA GLU A 262 25.92 -15.05 3.26
C GLU A 262 24.41 -15.21 3.48
N ILE A 263 23.95 -16.45 3.54
CA ILE A 263 22.55 -16.81 3.75
C ILE A 263 22.30 -17.08 5.23
N ASP A 264 21.48 -16.25 5.87
CA ASP A 264 21.07 -16.42 7.26
C ASP A 264 20.33 -17.77 7.46
N ALA A 265 20.58 -18.43 8.60
CA ALA A 265 19.93 -19.69 8.96
C ALA A 265 18.40 -19.59 9.11
N GLU A 266 17.87 -18.39 9.32
CA GLU A 266 16.43 -18.15 9.45
C GLU A 266 15.72 -18.06 8.09
N ILE A 267 16.45 -18.03 6.97
CA ILE A 267 15.86 -17.97 5.63
C ILE A 267 15.15 -19.28 5.32
N THR A 268 13.86 -19.17 5.02
CA THR A 268 12.97 -20.30 4.71
C THR A 268 12.49 -20.27 3.26
N HIS A 269 12.45 -19.10 2.65
CA HIS A 269 11.98 -18.87 1.28
C HIS A 269 12.91 -17.95 0.52
N ILE A 270 12.81 -18.03 -0.80
CA ILE A 270 13.31 -16.97 -1.68
C ILE A 270 12.17 -16.40 -2.50
N GLY A 271 12.33 -15.15 -2.91
CA GLY A 271 11.44 -14.50 -3.84
C GLY A 271 12.19 -13.96 -5.05
N LEU A 272 11.55 -13.96 -6.22
CA LEU A 272 12.02 -13.23 -7.39
C LEU A 272 10.83 -12.54 -8.07
N ARG A 273 10.99 -11.27 -8.41
CA ARG A 273 9.94 -10.53 -9.12
C ARG A 273 9.83 -11.06 -10.55
N ALA A 274 8.60 -11.14 -11.07
CA ALA A 274 8.31 -11.81 -12.33
C ALA A 274 9.03 -11.21 -13.56
N HIS A 275 9.49 -9.97 -13.49
CA HIS A 275 10.18 -9.26 -14.57
C HIS A 275 11.72 -9.30 -14.45
N GLU A 276 12.25 -9.88 -13.38
CA GLU A 276 13.69 -9.92 -13.12
C GLU A 276 14.38 -11.17 -13.70
N PHE A 277 13.62 -12.17 -14.14
CA PHE A 277 14.22 -13.33 -14.79
C PHE A 277 14.91 -12.96 -16.10
N ILE A 278 16.09 -13.53 -16.33
CA ILE A 278 16.82 -13.39 -17.58
C ILE A 278 16.68 -14.69 -18.40
N PRO A 279 16.16 -14.63 -19.63
CA PRO A 279 16.04 -15.81 -20.47
C PRO A 279 17.39 -16.28 -20.97
N VAL A 280 17.61 -17.60 -20.99
CA VAL A 280 18.84 -18.26 -21.48
C VAL A 280 18.45 -19.37 -22.44
N TRP A 281 19.03 -19.33 -23.65
CA TRP A 281 18.90 -20.36 -24.68
C TRP A 281 20.23 -21.10 -24.85
N GLY A 282 20.18 -22.42 -24.99
CA GLY A 282 21.33 -23.27 -25.20
C GLY A 282 21.93 -23.80 -23.91
N GLU A 283 23.22 -23.52 -23.63
CA GLU A 283 23.91 -24.07 -22.47
C GLU A 283 23.44 -23.47 -21.15
N ARG A 284 23.32 -24.35 -20.14
CA ARG A 284 22.90 -23.92 -18.77
C ARG A 284 24.04 -23.11 -18.14
N GLU A 285 23.68 -21.93 -17.63
CA GLU A 285 24.53 -21.09 -16.80
C GLU A 285 24.28 -21.35 -15.30
N ASP A 286 25.10 -20.73 -14.43
CA ASP A 286 24.89 -20.75 -12.99
C ASP A 286 23.58 -20.03 -12.62
N ASN A 287 22.96 -20.49 -11.53
CA ASN A 287 21.70 -19.94 -11.01
C ASN A 287 20.55 -19.93 -12.04
N CYS A 288 20.47 -20.97 -12.88
CA CYS A 288 19.44 -21.15 -13.88
C CYS A 288 18.45 -22.26 -13.52
N ILE A 289 17.18 -22.00 -13.80
CA ILE A 289 16.07 -22.95 -13.67
C ILE A 289 15.72 -23.44 -15.06
N PRO A 290 15.70 -24.77 -15.34
CA PRO A 290 15.15 -25.29 -16.58
C PRO A 290 13.63 -25.02 -16.61
N VAL A 291 13.11 -24.57 -17.75
CA VAL A 291 11.70 -24.17 -17.84
C VAL A 291 10.99 -24.78 -19.04
N LYS A 292 9.70 -25.03 -18.88
CA LYS A 292 8.78 -25.46 -19.94
C LYS A 292 7.53 -24.60 -19.92
N GLU A 293 7.03 -24.22 -21.08
CA GLU A 293 5.80 -23.47 -21.19
C GLU A 293 4.59 -24.31 -20.74
N LYS A 294 3.81 -23.76 -19.81
CA LYS A 294 2.49 -24.25 -19.43
C LYS A 294 1.38 -23.41 -20.06
N GLY A 295 1.61 -22.11 -20.16
CA GLY A 295 0.65 -21.18 -20.75
C GLY A 295 1.18 -19.77 -20.88
N LYS A 296 0.50 -18.97 -21.69
CA LYS A 296 0.82 -17.59 -22.00
C LYS A 296 -0.44 -16.72 -21.95
N ALA A 297 -0.33 -15.52 -21.41
CA ALA A 297 -1.33 -14.47 -21.50
C ALA A 297 -0.71 -13.23 -22.13
N GLU A 298 -1.30 -12.75 -23.23
CA GLU A 298 -0.80 -11.59 -23.96
C GLU A 298 -1.55 -10.33 -23.54
N PHE A 299 -0.80 -9.30 -23.18
CA PHE A 299 -1.29 -7.97 -22.87
C PHE A 299 -0.68 -6.95 -23.84
N PRO A 300 -1.25 -5.75 -23.99
CA PRO A 300 -0.77 -4.76 -24.97
C PRO A 300 0.69 -4.32 -24.80
N PHE A 301 1.24 -4.45 -23.60
CA PHE A 301 2.58 -3.93 -23.25
C PHE A 301 3.49 -4.96 -22.60
N GLU A 302 2.99 -6.14 -22.24
CA GLU A 302 3.74 -7.24 -21.64
C GLU A 302 3.13 -8.59 -22.02
N TRP A 303 3.94 -9.64 -22.08
CA TRP A 303 3.48 -11.02 -22.08
C TRP A 303 3.72 -11.66 -20.72
N LYS A 304 2.78 -12.47 -20.27
CA LYS A 304 2.89 -13.22 -19.01
C LYS A 304 2.98 -14.69 -19.33
N TYR A 305 4.11 -15.28 -19.05
CA TYR A 305 4.30 -16.71 -19.16
C TYR A 305 4.10 -17.37 -17.81
N PHE A 306 3.43 -18.51 -17.84
CA PHE A 306 3.34 -19.46 -16.74
C PHE A 306 4.17 -20.66 -17.15
N LEU A 307 5.27 -20.90 -16.44
CA LEU A 307 6.25 -21.90 -16.78
C LEU A 307 6.30 -22.94 -15.66
N LYS A 308 6.72 -24.15 -16.00
CA LYS A 308 7.06 -25.23 -15.07
C LYS A 308 8.56 -25.37 -14.96
N GLY A 309 9.05 -25.76 -13.79
CA GLY A 309 10.44 -26.16 -13.58
C GLY A 309 10.71 -27.57 -14.13
N GLU A 310 11.66 -28.26 -13.51
CA GLU A 310 12.09 -29.59 -13.95
C GLU A 310 10.98 -30.63 -13.86
N THR A 311 10.09 -30.54 -12.87
CA THR A 311 8.98 -31.46 -12.63
C THR A 311 7.63 -30.83 -12.97
N GLU A 312 6.67 -31.66 -13.43
CA GLU A 312 5.30 -31.21 -13.72
C GLU A 312 4.54 -30.83 -12.43
N GLU A 313 4.92 -31.35 -11.29
CA GLU A 313 4.33 -31.06 -9.98
C GLU A 313 4.84 -29.75 -9.36
N SER A 314 5.89 -29.13 -9.94
CA SER A 314 6.45 -27.87 -9.45
C SER A 314 5.41 -26.74 -9.44
N ASP A 315 5.58 -25.78 -8.55
CA ASP A 315 4.82 -24.53 -8.60
C ASP A 315 5.06 -23.77 -9.89
N ASP A 316 4.04 -23.04 -10.35
CA ASP A 316 4.12 -22.26 -11.58
C ASP A 316 5.10 -21.09 -11.40
N ILE A 317 6.03 -20.95 -12.31
CA ILE A 317 6.93 -19.81 -12.40
C ILE A 317 6.25 -18.75 -13.26
N CYS A 318 6.00 -17.59 -12.68
CA CYS A 318 5.47 -16.42 -13.39
C CYS A 318 6.61 -15.59 -13.96
N TRP A 319 6.68 -15.50 -15.28
CA TRP A 319 7.64 -14.65 -15.98
C TRP A 319 6.95 -13.58 -16.82
N TYR A 320 7.27 -12.31 -16.55
CA TYR A 320 6.68 -11.15 -17.24
C TYR A 320 7.69 -10.57 -18.21
N VAL A 321 7.33 -10.59 -19.49
CA VAL A 321 8.20 -10.22 -20.61
C VAL A 321 7.77 -8.88 -21.18
N GLN A 322 8.69 -7.94 -21.15
CA GLN A 322 8.50 -6.63 -21.78
C GLN A 322 8.78 -6.68 -23.30
N LYS A 323 8.31 -5.66 -24.03
CA LYS A 323 8.39 -5.60 -25.50
C LYS A 323 9.78 -5.76 -26.07
N ASN A 324 10.83 -5.34 -25.38
CA ASN A 324 12.22 -5.46 -25.83
C ASN A 324 12.68 -6.91 -26.06
N LEU A 325 12.02 -7.89 -25.47
CA LEU A 325 12.33 -9.33 -25.62
C LEU A 325 11.38 -10.04 -26.60
N TRP A 326 10.37 -9.37 -27.15
CA TRP A 326 9.35 -10.02 -27.98
C TRP A 326 9.90 -10.56 -29.30
N ASP A 327 10.77 -9.80 -29.95
CA ASP A 327 11.38 -10.23 -31.22
C ASP A 327 12.25 -11.46 -30.99
N GLU A 328 13.06 -11.46 -29.94
CA GLU A 328 13.93 -12.58 -29.58
C GLU A 328 13.13 -13.85 -29.25
N LEU A 329 12.05 -13.71 -28.48
CA LEU A 329 11.14 -14.83 -28.16
C LEU A 329 10.37 -15.34 -29.39
N THR A 330 10.09 -14.46 -30.34
CA THR A 330 9.42 -14.85 -31.59
C THR A 330 10.36 -15.64 -32.50
N GLU A 331 11.65 -15.29 -32.51
CA GLU A 331 12.68 -15.96 -33.32
C GLU A 331 13.18 -17.26 -32.69
N LYS A 332 13.46 -17.24 -31.36
CA LYS A 332 14.12 -18.35 -30.68
C LYS A 332 13.14 -19.27 -29.92
N GLY A 333 11.87 -18.84 -29.75
CA GLY A 333 10.91 -19.55 -28.92
C GLY A 333 11.16 -19.36 -27.42
N ILE A 334 10.51 -20.20 -26.60
CA ILE A 334 10.67 -20.20 -25.15
C ILE A 334 12.11 -20.55 -24.79
N PRO A 335 12.75 -19.85 -23.82
CA PRO A 335 14.10 -20.16 -23.40
C PRO A 335 14.20 -21.56 -22.75
N ASP A 336 15.36 -22.18 -22.84
CA ASP A 336 15.63 -23.45 -22.17
C ASP A 336 15.71 -23.26 -20.65
N TYR A 337 16.19 -22.09 -20.22
CA TYR A 337 16.36 -21.76 -18.81
C TYR A 337 15.95 -20.32 -18.51
N LEU A 338 15.58 -20.06 -17.25
CA LEU A 338 15.48 -18.74 -16.67
C LEU A 338 16.58 -18.57 -15.62
N LYS A 339 17.44 -17.57 -15.79
CA LYS A 339 18.47 -17.21 -14.82
C LYS A 339 17.91 -16.29 -13.75
N LEU A 340 18.25 -16.56 -12.50
CA LEU A 340 17.96 -15.72 -11.35
C LEU A 340 19.17 -14.81 -11.09
N PRO A 341 19.06 -13.50 -11.39
CA PRO A 341 20.11 -12.54 -11.04
C PRO A 341 20.26 -12.47 -9.52
N GLU A 342 21.44 -12.71 -9.02
CA GLU A 342 21.68 -12.81 -7.57
C GLU A 342 21.20 -11.58 -6.79
N LYS A 343 21.45 -10.39 -7.33
CA LYS A 343 21.06 -9.10 -6.71
C LYS A 343 19.56 -8.88 -6.55
N GLU A 344 18.77 -9.61 -7.35
CA GLU A 344 17.31 -9.50 -7.39
C GLU A 344 16.62 -10.59 -6.55
N ILE A 345 17.39 -11.53 -6.01
CA ILE A 345 16.89 -12.60 -5.16
C ILE A 345 16.56 -12.04 -3.79
N LEU A 346 15.30 -12.13 -3.41
CA LEU A 346 14.80 -11.76 -2.09
C LEU A 346 14.98 -12.96 -1.15
N LEU A 347 15.78 -12.81 -0.09
CA LEU A 347 15.90 -13.79 0.99
C LEU A 347 14.81 -13.51 2.03
N LEU A 348 13.94 -14.49 2.29
CA LEU A 348 12.71 -14.30 3.08
C LEU A 348 12.66 -15.27 4.28
N LYS A 349 12.16 -14.73 5.40
CA LYS A 349 11.93 -15.45 6.64
C LYS A 349 10.49 -15.90 6.79
#